data_31a5ad9ddc18130b469d886fff03c36b
#
_entry.id   31a5ad9ddc18130b469d886fff03c36b
#
_cell.length_a   1.000
_cell.length_b   1.000
_cell.length_c   1.000
_cell.angle_alpha   90.00
_cell.angle_beta   90.00
_cell.angle_gamma   90.00
#
_symmetry.space_group_name_H-M   'P 1'
#
loop_
_entity.id
_entity.type
_entity.pdbx_description
1 polymer ?
#
loop_
_entity_poly.entity_id
_entity_poly.type
_entity_poly.pdbx_seq_one_letter_code
_entity_poly.pdbx_strand_id
1 'polypeptide(L)'
;MDVEITWLGHASFRISAEGKVVYIDPWKLKDGICDADLVLVSHGHYDHYSAEDIGKISGADCTLVGPADVVSSHGSGETIAPGQTVEIAGIRI
;
A
#
# COMPACT_ATOMS: atom_id res chain seq x y z
N MET A 1 -4.72 -7.59 20.89
CA MET A 1 -4.11 -7.30 19.58
C MET A 1 -3.74 -5.83 19.52
N ASP A 2 -2.48 -5.53 19.22
CA ASP A 2 -2.03 -4.16 19.08
C ASP A 2 -1.98 -3.78 17.61
N VAL A 3 -2.53 -2.60 17.30
CA VAL A 3 -2.45 -2.01 15.98
C VAL A 3 -1.69 -0.69 16.12
N GLU A 4 -0.61 -0.56 15.36
CA GLU A 4 0.17 0.67 15.34
C GLU A 4 -0.10 1.39 14.02
N ILE A 5 -0.52 2.65 14.10
CA ILE A 5 -0.79 3.49 12.94
C ILE A 5 0.19 4.66 12.98
N THR A 6 1.00 4.79 11.94
CA THR A 6 1.96 5.89 11.80
C THR A 6 1.54 6.76 10.62
N TRP A 7 1.36 8.05 10.87
CA TRP A 7 1.12 9.01 9.80
C TRP A 7 2.46 9.44 9.22
N LEU A 8 2.63 9.24 7.92
CA LEU A 8 3.89 9.52 7.21
C LEU A 8 3.86 10.88 6.49
N GLY A 9 2.80 11.63 6.65
CA GLY A 9 2.59 12.91 5.97
C GLY A 9 1.55 12.80 4.86
N HIS A 10 0.90 13.91 4.51
CA HIS A 10 -0.16 13.96 3.50
C HIS A 10 -1.21 12.86 3.74
N ALA A 11 -1.46 12.01 2.76
CA ALA A 11 -2.40 10.89 2.87
C ALA A 11 -1.69 9.55 3.13
N SER A 12 -0.41 9.58 3.49
CA SER A 12 0.41 8.38 3.64
C SER A 12 0.39 7.85 5.08
N PHE A 13 0.07 6.57 5.21
CA PHE A 13 0.01 5.89 6.51
C PHE A 13 0.72 4.55 6.44
N ARG A 14 1.32 4.17 7.56
CA ARG A 14 1.84 2.82 7.79
C ARG A 14 1.06 2.19 8.92
N ILE A 15 0.55 0.99 8.69
CA ILE A 15 -0.24 0.25 9.68
C ILE A 15 0.47 -1.07 9.95
N SER A 16 0.79 -1.34 11.20
CA SER A 16 1.40 -2.59 11.63
C SER A 16 0.47 -3.30 12.60
N ALA A 17 0.15 -4.55 12.31
CA ALA A 17 -0.70 -5.39 13.15
C ALA A 17 -0.43 -6.86 12.89
N GLU A 18 -0.33 -7.66 13.94
CA GLU A 18 -0.22 -9.12 13.86
C GLU A 18 0.89 -9.62 12.92
N GLY A 19 2.02 -8.93 12.91
CA GLY A 19 3.17 -9.30 12.06
C GLY A 19 3.02 -8.92 10.60
N LYS A 20 2.00 -8.14 10.27
CA LYS A 20 1.78 -7.63 8.90
C LYS A 20 1.95 -6.13 8.86
N VAL A 21 2.46 -5.63 7.75
CA VAL A 21 2.68 -4.20 7.52
C VAL A 21 1.97 -3.77 6.24
N VAL A 22 1.14 -2.75 6.37
CA VAL A 22 0.36 -2.17 5.27
C VAL A 22 0.69 -0.70 5.13
N TYR A 23 1.00 -0.26 3.92
CA TYR A 23 1.16 1.16 3.61
C TYR A 23 -0.03 1.61 2.77
N ILE A 24 -0.51 2.82 3.05
CA ILE A 24 -1.59 3.46 2.30
C ILE A 24 -1.04 4.71 1.63
N ASP A 25 -1.19 4.81 0.31
CA ASP A 25 -0.80 5.95 -0.51
C ASP A 25 0.60 6.50 -0.17
N PRO A 26 1.66 5.65 -0.17
CA PRO A 26 3.01 6.12 0.19
C PRO A 26 3.51 7.15 -0.82
N TRP A 27 3.86 8.35 -0.31
CA TRP A 27 4.29 9.47 -1.12
C TRP A 27 5.31 10.35 -0.37
N LYS A 28 6.36 10.75 -1.07
CA LYS A 28 7.45 11.59 -0.52
C LYS A 28 8.09 11.00 0.72
N LEU A 29 8.33 9.71 0.70
CA LEU A 29 9.01 9.05 1.80
C LEU A 29 10.50 9.41 1.76
N LYS A 30 11.05 9.86 2.89
CA LYS A 30 12.48 10.19 2.98
C LYS A 30 13.33 8.93 2.91
N ASP A 31 12.94 7.94 3.69
CA ASP A 31 13.60 6.65 3.79
C ASP A 31 12.57 5.56 3.70
N GLY A 32 13.03 4.35 3.41
CA GLY A 32 12.16 3.19 3.41
C GLY A 32 12.91 1.96 3.87
N ILE A 33 12.19 1.10 4.57
CA ILE A 33 12.64 -0.26 4.82
C ILE A 33 11.69 -1.17 4.04
N CYS A 34 12.21 -2.26 3.49
CA CYS A 34 11.41 -3.16 2.66
C CYS A 34 10.57 -4.09 3.55
N ASP A 35 9.64 -3.52 4.29
CA ASP A 35 8.84 -4.23 5.28
C ASP A 35 7.36 -4.37 4.91
N ALA A 36 6.92 -3.76 3.80
CA ALA A 36 5.51 -3.81 3.40
C ALA A 36 5.09 -5.21 2.94
N ASP A 37 3.99 -5.69 3.48
CA ASP A 37 3.29 -6.88 2.98
C ASP A 37 2.24 -6.47 1.95
N LEU A 38 1.61 -5.32 2.16
CA LEU A 38 0.61 -4.74 1.27
C LEU A 38 0.85 -3.25 1.08
N VAL A 39 0.56 -2.78 -0.13
CA VAL A 39 0.46 -1.35 -0.42
C VAL A 39 -0.92 -1.09 -0.99
N LEU A 40 -1.69 -0.23 -0.34
CA LEU A 40 -3.03 0.16 -0.78
C LEU A 40 -2.94 1.55 -1.40
N VAL A 41 -3.42 1.68 -2.63
CA VAL A 41 -3.44 2.97 -3.34
C VAL A 41 -4.89 3.35 -3.63
N SER A 42 -5.30 4.53 -3.18
CA SER A 42 -6.69 4.98 -3.32
C SER A 42 -7.04 5.40 -4.74
N HIS A 43 -6.13 6.08 -5.44
CA HIS A 43 -6.34 6.53 -6.82
C HIS A 43 -5.02 6.91 -7.48
N GLY A 44 -5.05 7.16 -8.77
CA GLY A 44 -3.84 7.32 -9.60
C GLY A 44 -3.21 8.70 -9.63
N HIS A 45 -3.63 9.66 -8.80
CA HIS A 45 -3.00 10.97 -8.73
C HIS A 45 -1.57 10.86 -8.18
N TYR A 46 -0.67 11.73 -8.64
CA TYR A 46 0.76 11.66 -8.33
C TYR A 46 1.08 11.69 -6.83
N ASP A 47 0.22 12.35 -6.04
CA ASP A 47 0.39 12.48 -4.60
C ASP A 47 -0.23 11.30 -3.81
N HIS A 48 -0.76 10.30 -4.51
CA HIS A 48 -1.31 9.07 -3.92
C HIS A 48 -0.67 7.81 -4.50
N TYR A 49 -0.25 7.87 -5.76
CA TYR A 49 0.46 6.76 -6.40
C TYR A 49 1.85 7.22 -6.83
N SER A 50 2.88 6.68 -6.20
CA SER A 50 4.27 6.91 -6.53
C SER A 50 5.00 5.57 -6.60
N ALA A 51 5.33 5.14 -7.81
CA ALA A 51 6.07 3.89 -8.01
C ALA A 51 7.43 3.93 -7.32
N GLU A 52 8.08 5.09 -7.29
CA GLU A 52 9.36 5.28 -6.62
C GLU A 52 9.25 5.02 -5.11
N ASP A 53 8.25 5.62 -4.47
CA ASP A 53 8.05 5.45 -3.03
C ASP A 53 7.62 4.03 -2.67
N ILE A 54 6.77 3.42 -3.50
CA ILE A 54 6.38 2.02 -3.34
C ILE A 54 7.62 1.12 -3.39
N GLY A 55 8.55 1.40 -4.31
CA GLY A 55 9.79 0.65 -4.42
C GLY A 55 10.67 0.73 -3.17
N LYS A 56 10.59 1.84 -2.42
CA LYS A 56 11.38 2.01 -1.19
C LYS A 56 10.94 1.10 -0.06
N ILE A 57 9.68 0.67 -0.05
CA ILE A 57 9.10 -0.04 1.10
C ILE A 57 8.61 -1.44 0.76
N SER A 58 8.62 -1.83 -0.50
CA SER A 58 8.09 -3.13 -0.92
C SER A 58 9.04 -4.26 -0.53
N GLY A 59 8.53 -5.21 0.26
CA GLY A 59 9.22 -6.45 0.54
C GLY A 59 9.12 -7.43 -0.64
N ALA A 60 9.74 -8.61 -0.50
CA ALA A 60 9.79 -9.60 -1.58
C ALA A 60 8.40 -10.10 -2.01
N ASP A 61 7.48 -10.21 -1.05
CA ASP A 61 6.13 -10.74 -1.28
C ASP A 61 5.06 -9.65 -1.21
N CYS A 62 5.45 -8.39 -1.40
CA CYS A 62 4.52 -7.28 -1.32
C CYS A 62 3.53 -7.28 -2.48
N THR A 63 2.26 -7.07 -2.17
CA THR A 63 1.19 -6.94 -3.16
C THR A 63 0.64 -5.52 -3.16
N LEU A 64 0.51 -4.94 -4.34
CA LEU A 64 -0.18 -3.66 -4.54
C LEU A 64 -1.67 -3.94 -4.73
N VAL A 65 -2.51 -3.18 -4.05
CA VAL A 65 -3.96 -3.23 -4.22
C VAL A 65 -4.46 -1.82 -4.53
N GLY A 66 -5.24 -1.69 -5.57
CA GLY A 66 -5.76 -0.38 -5.97
C GLY A 66 -6.75 -0.46 -7.12
N PRO A 67 -7.22 0.69 -7.62
CA PRO A 67 -8.11 0.70 -8.77
C PRO A 67 -7.39 0.22 -10.05
N ALA A 68 -8.17 -0.12 -11.05
CA ALA A 68 -7.66 -0.73 -12.28
C ALA A 68 -6.58 0.10 -12.99
N ASP A 69 -6.71 1.41 -13.01
CA ASP A 69 -5.74 2.30 -13.65
C ASP A 69 -4.39 2.28 -12.93
N VAL A 70 -4.39 2.23 -11.60
CA VAL A 70 -3.17 2.13 -10.81
C VAL A 70 -2.48 0.79 -11.02
N VAL A 71 -3.22 -0.31 -10.95
CA VAL A 71 -2.67 -1.64 -11.15
C VAL A 71 -2.09 -1.78 -12.56
N SER A 72 -2.78 -1.26 -13.56
CA SER A 72 -2.31 -1.25 -14.95
C SER A 72 -1.01 -0.46 -15.10
N SER A 73 -0.93 0.73 -14.51
CA SER A 73 0.28 1.57 -14.56
C SER A 73 1.45 0.94 -13.82
N HIS A 74 1.17 0.28 -12.71
CA HIS A 74 2.21 -0.38 -11.90
C HIS A 74 2.73 -1.66 -12.55
N GLY A 75 1.89 -2.32 -13.34
CA GLY A 75 2.25 -3.55 -14.06
C GLY A 75 1.97 -4.83 -13.30
N SER A 76 1.54 -4.76 -12.06
CA SER A 76 1.18 -5.91 -11.23
C SER A 76 0.30 -5.47 -10.06
N GLY A 77 -0.37 -6.42 -9.43
CA GLY A 77 -1.18 -6.17 -8.25
C GLY A 77 -2.60 -6.70 -8.38
N GLU A 78 -3.41 -6.41 -7.37
CA GLU A 78 -4.81 -6.81 -7.31
C GLU A 78 -5.72 -5.60 -7.47
N THR A 79 -6.71 -5.71 -8.33
CA THR A 79 -7.66 -4.63 -8.57
C THR A 79 -8.81 -4.72 -7.58
N ILE A 80 -9.20 -3.58 -7.02
CA ILE A 80 -10.38 -3.44 -6.16
C ILE A 80 -11.19 -2.24 -6.61
N ALA A 81 -12.51 -2.36 -6.55
CA ALA A 81 -13.44 -1.27 -6.83
C ALA A 81 -14.23 -0.93 -5.57
N PRO A 82 -14.80 0.31 -5.48
CA PRO A 82 -15.62 0.68 -4.32
C PRO A 82 -16.71 -0.36 -4.03
N GLY A 83 -16.84 -0.74 -2.77
CA GLY A 83 -17.81 -1.72 -2.33
C GLY A 83 -17.37 -3.17 -2.42
N GLN A 84 -16.25 -3.45 -3.08
CA GLN A 84 -15.68 -4.80 -3.13
C GLN A 84 -14.86 -5.10 -1.87
N THR A 85 -14.76 -6.38 -1.56
CA THR A 85 -13.89 -6.88 -0.49
C THR A 85 -12.99 -7.95 -1.07
N VAL A 86 -11.70 -7.85 -0.78
CA VAL A 86 -10.71 -8.86 -1.16
C VAL A 86 -9.92 -9.28 0.08
N GLU A 87 -9.36 -10.47 0.04
CA GLU A 87 -8.48 -10.94 1.11
C GLU A 87 -7.11 -11.26 0.50
N ILE A 88 -6.07 -10.60 1.00
CA ILE A 88 -4.71 -10.73 0.49
C ILE A 88 -3.77 -10.79 1.67
N ALA A 89 -2.84 -11.74 1.65
CA ALA A 89 -1.86 -11.97 2.72
C ALA A 89 -2.50 -12.13 4.11
N GLY A 90 -3.72 -12.68 4.17
CA GLY A 90 -4.47 -12.86 5.39
C GLY A 90 -5.16 -11.59 5.90
N ILE A 91 -5.16 -10.52 5.10
CA ILE A 91 -5.77 -9.25 5.45
C ILE A 91 -7.00 -9.01 4.58
N ARG A 92 -8.10 -8.68 5.24
CA ARG A 92 -9.35 -8.34 4.56
C ARG A 92 -9.40 -6.84 4.27
N ILE A 93 -9.64 -6.51 3.01
CA ILE A 93 -9.62 -5.14 2.50
C ILE A 93 -10.97 -4.78 1.93
#